data_24c8d9dcf9005db07f59970b2fc272c9
#
_entry.id   24c8d9dcf9005db07f59970b2fc272c9
#
_cell.length_a   1.000
_cell.length_b   1.000
_cell.length_c   1.000
_cell.angle_alpha   90.00
_cell.angle_beta   90.00
_cell.angle_gamma   90.00
#
_symmetry.space_group_name_H-M   'P 1'
#
loop_
_entity.id
_entity.type
_entity.pdbx_description
1 polymer ?
#
loop_
_entity_poly.entity_id
_entity_poly.type
_entity_poly.pdbx_seq_one_letter_code
_entity_poly.pdbx_strand_id
1 'polypeptide(L)'
;MKYVGEYKDGIPNGQGTLTSPDGDKYVGEFKDGEYSGHGTMTLTDGRKYVGKFKDGFPNGKGTETFPDGQKYVGKWKDGEKHGQGTLTLPVGGKYVG
;
A
#
# COMPACT_ATOMS: atom_id res chain seq x y z
N MET A 1 8.47 -16.16 2.18
CA MET A 1 8.25 -14.82 2.73
C MET A 1 9.22 -14.52 3.84
N LYS A 2 9.68 -13.29 3.89
CA LYS A 2 10.63 -12.87 4.91
C LYS A 2 10.06 -11.66 5.65
N TYR A 3 9.95 -11.77 6.98
CA TYR A 3 9.50 -10.67 7.81
C TYR A 3 10.64 -10.21 8.71
N VAL A 4 10.88 -8.90 8.75
CA VAL A 4 11.86 -8.28 9.66
C VAL A 4 11.15 -7.14 10.37
N GLY A 5 11.04 -7.22 11.69
CA GLY A 5 10.37 -6.18 12.44
C GLY A 5 9.92 -6.63 13.80
N GLU A 6 8.92 -5.96 14.33
CA GLU A 6 8.42 -6.19 15.66
C GLU A 6 7.42 -7.34 15.71
N TYR A 7 7.43 -8.07 16.82
CA TYR A 7 6.52 -9.19 17.06
C TYR A 7 5.81 -9.00 18.39
N LYS A 8 4.62 -9.56 18.49
CA LYS A 8 3.90 -9.70 19.74
C LYS A 8 3.33 -11.11 19.79
N ASP A 9 3.71 -11.88 20.81
CA ASP A 9 3.27 -13.27 20.97
C ASP A 9 3.56 -14.12 19.73
N GLY A 10 4.72 -13.88 19.09
CA GLY A 10 5.15 -14.64 17.91
C GLY A 10 4.49 -14.21 16.60
N ILE A 11 3.70 -13.15 16.61
CA ILE A 11 2.97 -12.66 15.44
C ILE A 11 3.45 -11.25 15.09
N PRO A 12 3.68 -10.95 13.78
CA PRO A 12 4.05 -9.57 13.40
C PRO A 12 3.07 -8.55 13.95
N ASN A 13 3.62 -7.55 14.64
CA ASN A 13 2.81 -6.53 15.28
C ASN A 13 3.70 -5.30 15.54
N GLY A 14 3.28 -4.13 15.06
CA GLY A 14 4.11 -2.92 15.11
C GLY A 14 4.76 -2.66 13.77
N GLN A 15 5.94 -2.05 13.76
CA GLN A 15 6.64 -1.71 12.52
C GLN A 15 7.41 -2.89 11.97
N GLY A 16 7.35 -3.09 10.66
CA GLY A 16 8.07 -4.18 10.04
C GLY A 16 8.14 -4.10 8.52
N THR A 17 8.92 -5.04 7.95
CA THR A 17 9.08 -5.19 6.51
C THR A 17 8.81 -6.63 6.14
N LEU A 18 7.88 -6.86 5.21
CA LEU A 18 7.59 -8.18 4.69
C LEU A 18 7.95 -8.23 3.21
N THR A 19 8.77 -9.21 2.83
CA THR A 19 9.16 -9.42 1.44
C THR A 19 8.64 -10.77 1.00
N SER A 20 7.88 -10.81 -0.10
CA SER A 20 7.36 -12.07 -0.63
C SER A 20 8.37 -12.71 -1.59
N PRO A 21 8.22 -14.03 -1.87
CA PRO A 21 9.16 -14.74 -2.74
C PRO A 21 9.27 -14.17 -4.15
N ASP A 22 8.21 -13.56 -4.66
CA ASP A 22 8.20 -12.96 -5.98
C ASP A 22 8.78 -11.54 -6.00
N GLY A 23 9.15 -10.99 -4.83
CA GLY A 23 9.81 -9.69 -4.75
C GLY A 23 8.92 -8.53 -4.34
N ASP A 24 7.63 -8.74 -4.13
CA ASP A 24 6.77 -7.70 -3.58
C ASP A 24 7.18 -7.37 -2.15
N LYS A 25 7.07 -6.11 -1.76
CA LYS A 25 7.57 -5.67 -0.47
C LYS A 25 6.59 -4.73 0.20
N TYR A 26 6.32 -4.97 1.49
CA TYR A 26 5.53 -4.08 2.32
C TYR A 26 6.40 -3.55 3.46
N VAL A 27 6.39 -2.24 3.67
CA VAL A 27 7.07 -1.58 4.78
C VAL A 27 6.05 -0.74 5.52
N GLY A 28 5.83 -1.03 6.79
CA GLY A 28 4.89 -0.24 7.56
C GLY A 28 4.40 -0.95 8.81
N GLU A 29 3.19 -0.63 9.22
CA GLU A 29 2.62 -1.15 10.44
C GLU A 29 1.92 -2.49 10.22
N PHE A 30 2.01 -3.36 11.23
CA PHE A 30 1.35 -4.66 11.26
C PHE A 30 0.50 -4.74 12.52
N LYS A 31 -0.61 -5.44 12.42
CA LYS A 31 -1.44 -5.76 13.56
C LYS A 31 -1.98 -7.18 13.39
N ASP A 32 -1.68 -8.04 14.37
CA ASP A 32 -2.12 -9.44 14.35
C ASP A 32 -1.73 -10.17 13.05
N GLY A 33 -0.53 -9.85 12.53
CA GLY A 33 0.00 -10.49 11.34
C GLY A 33 -0.44 -9.87 10.02
N GLU A 34 -1.27 -8.83 10.06
CA GLU A 34 -1.80 -8.21 8.85
C GLU A 34 -1.33 -6.77 8.69
N TYR A 35 -1.31 -6.29 7.45
CA TYR A 35 -1.00 -4.89 7.17
C TYR A 35 -2.05 -3.99 7.83
N SER A 36 -1.60 -2.95 8.51
CA SER A 36 -2.47 -2.08 9.27
C SER A 36 -1.88 -0.67 9.31
N GLY A 37 -2.73 0.34 9.53
CA GLY A 37 -2.25 1.70 9.64
C GLY A 37 -1.56 2.20 8.39
N HIS A 38 -0.48 2.96 8.54
CA HIS A 38 0.26 3.49 7.40
C HIS A 38 1.32 2.51 6.92
N GLY A 39 1.40 2.35 5.60
CA GLY A 39 2.40 1.49 5.01
C GLY A 39 2.68 1.81 3.55
N THR A 40 3.74 1.19 3.03
CA THR A 40 4.15 1.30 1.64
C THR A 40 4.25 -0.09 1.04
N MET A 41 3.47 -0.35 -0.01
CA MET A 41 3.52 -1.59 -0.75
C MET A 41 4.18 -1.33 -2.10
N THR A 42 5.26 -2.05 -2.39
CA THR A 42 5.96 -1.96 -3.67
C THR A 42 5.82 -3.28 -4.40
N LEU A 43 5.28 -3.24 -5.61
CA LEU A 43 5.07 -4.44 -6.42
C LEU A 43 6.19 -4.60 -7.43
N THR A 44 6.45 -5.84 -7.85
CA THR A 44 7.54 -6.14 -8.78
C THR A 44 7.33 -5.54 -10.15
N ASP A 45 6.10 -5.24 -10.52
CA ASP A 45 5.80 -4.59 -11.81
C ASP A 45 6.06 -3.08 -11.79
N GLY A 46 6.50 -2.53 -10.65
CA GLY A 46 6.82 -1.12 -10.52
C GLY A 46 5.72 -0.26 -9.91
N ARG A 47 4.57 -0.84 -9.63
CA ARG A 47 3.50 -0.10 -8.96
C ARG A 47 3.83 0.05 -7.47
N LYS A 48 3.39 1.16 -6.90
CA LYS A 48 3.65 1.45 -5.49
C LYS A 48 2.42 2.09 -4.86
N TYR A 49 2.01 1.57 -3.71
CA TYR A 49 0.92 2.15 -2.95
C TYR A 49 1.45 2.67 -1.61
N VAL A 50 1.13 3.91 -1.26
CA VAL A 50 1.49 4.53 0.02
C VAL A 50 0.22 5.05 0.66
N GLY A 51 -0.12 4.57 1.83
CA GLY A 51 -1.31 5.04 2.51
C GLY A 51 -1.75 4.12 3.64
N LYS A 52 -3.04 4.14 3.91
CA LYS A 52 -3.61 3.39 5.00
C LYS A 52 -4.04 1.99 4.59
N PHE A 53 -3.88 1.06 5.52
CA PHE A 53 -4.26 -0.34 5.36
C PHE A 53 -5.16 -0.74 6.52
N LYS A 54 -6.04 -1.69 6.26
CA LYS A 54 -6.89 -2.29 7.28
C LYS A 54 -7.13 -3.74 6.92
N ASP A 55 -6.89 -4.64 7.87
CA ASP A 55 -7.11 -6.08 7.69
C ASP A 55 -6.40 -6.63 6.45
N GLY A 56 -5.21 -6.11 6.17
CA GLY A 56 -4.38 -6.58 5.05
C GLY A 56 -4.63 -5.90 3.71
N PHE A 57 -5.57 -4.96 3.63
CA PHE A 57 -5.94 -4.31 2.36
C PHE A 57 -5.84 -2.79 2.44
N PRO A 58 -5.53 -2.11 1.32
CA PRO A 58 -5.66 -0.66 1.25
C PRO A 58 -7.05 -0.22 1.67
N ASN A 59 -7.12 0.72 2.60
CA ASN A 59 -8.38 1.19 3.14
C ASN A 59 -8.18 2.60 3.70
N GLY A 60 -8.96 3.54 3.22
CA GLY A 60 -8.82 4.94 3.58
C GLY A 60 -8.04 5.70 2.53
N LYS A 61 -7.34 6.73 2.94
CA LYS A 61 -6.62 7.59 2.01
C LYS A 61 -5.30 6.95 1.59
N GLY A 62 -5.02 6.98 0.27
CA GLY A 62 -3.77 6.43 -0.23
C GLY A 62 -3.41 6.95 -1.60
N THR A 63 -2.13 6.75 -1.97
CA THR A 63 -1.58 7.17 -3.25
C THR A 63 -1.00 5.94 -3.96
N GLU A 64 -1.45 5.70 -5.19
CA GLU A 64 -0.88 4.66 -6.04
C GLU A 64 -0.08 5.32 -7.16
N THR A 65 1.16 4.86 -7.34
CA THR A 65 2.04 5.33 -8.40
C THR A 65 2.32 4.19 -9.35
N PHE A 66 2.22 4.45 -10.65
CA PHE A 66 2.45 3.46 -11.71
C PHE A 66 3.81 3.65 -12.35
N PRO A 67 4.37 2.59 -12.98
CA PRO A 67 5.70 2.68 -13.59
C PRO A 67 5.82 3.73 -14.69
N ASP A 68 4.71 4.03 -15.38
CA ASP A 68 4.70 5.02 -16.45
C ASP A 68 4.58 6.46 -15.95
N GLY A 69 4.54 6.66 -14.63
CA GLY A 69 4.44 7.98 -14.04
C GLY A 69 3.04 8.43 -13.68
N GLN A 70 2.03 7.64 -13.99
CA GLN A 70 0.67 7.94 -13.55
C GLN A 70 0.58 7.86 -12.03
N LYS A 71 -0.29 8.66 -11.45
CA LYS A 71 -0.46 8.71 -10.00
C LYS A 71 -1.92 8.91 -9.64
N TYR A 72 -2.44 8.03 -8.81
CA TYR A 72 -3.80 8.14 -8.29
C TYR A 72 -3.75 8.49 -6.81
N VAL A 73 -4.47 9.54 -6.41
CA VAL A 73 -4.60 9.95 -5.01
C VAL A 73 -6.07 9.95 -4.66
N GLY A 74 -6.48 9.15 -3.70
CA GLY A 74 -7.88 9.09 -3.34
C GLY A 74 -8.16 8.10 -2.24
N LYS A 75 -9.43 7.71 -2.15
CA LYS A 75 -9.89 6.79 -1.13
C LYS A 75 -9.94 5.36 -1.64
N TRP A 76 -9.72 4.43 -0.71
CA TRP A 76 -9.69 3.00 -0.99
C TRP A 76 -10.56 2.29 0.02
N LYS A 77 -11.12 1.16 -0.39
CA LYS A 77 -11.90 0.31 0.49
C LYS A 77 -11.70 -1.13 0.08
N ASP A 78 -11.25 -1.95 1.03
CA ASP A 78 -11.02 -3.39 0.81
C ASP A 78 -10.14 -3.67 -0.41
N GLY A 79 -9.11 -2.85 -0.61
CA GLY A 79 -8.16 -3.03 -1.70
C GLY A 79 -8.55 -2.39 -3.02
N GLU A 80 -9.72 -1.78 -3.10
CA GLU A 80 -10.24 -1.19 -4.33
C GLU A 80 -10.42 0.32 -4.20
N LYS A 81 -10.30 1.02 -5.31
CA LYS A 81 -10.59 2.46 -5.34
C LYS A 81 -12.05 2.67 -5.01
N HIS A 82 -12.31 3.65 -4.16
CA HIS A 82 -13.65 3.89 -3.66
C HIS A 82 -13.89 5.39 -3.49
N GLY A 83 -15.05 5.87 -3.94
CA GLY A 83 -15.36 7.28 -3.85
C GLY A 83 -14.55 8.12 -4.81
N GLN A 84 -14.18 9.30 -4.38
CA GLN A 84 -13.48 10.27 -5.24
C GLN A 84 -11.99 10.16 -5.14
N GLY A 85 -11.32 10.47 -6.25
CA GLY A 85 -9.88 10.50 -6.32
C GLY A 85 -9.40 11.34 -7.49
N THR A 86 -8.09 11.54 -7.57
CA THR A 86 -7.47 12.32 -8.64
C THR A 86 -6.42 11.45 -9.32
N LEU A 87 -6.56 11.27 -10.63
CA LEU A 87 -5.56 10.60 -11.44
C LEU A 87 -4.74 11.66 -12.19
N THR A 88 -3.43 11.65 -11.98
CA THR A 88 -2.51 12.57 -12.66
C THR A 88 -1.74 11.79 -13.70
N LEU A 89 -1.73 12.28 -14.93
CA LEU A 89 -1.03 11.65 -16.04
C LEU A 89 0.38 12.21 -16.18
N PRO A 90 1.34 11.42 -16.71
CA PRO A 90 2.74 11.82 -16.75
C PRO A 90 3.01 13.03 -17.63
N VAL A 91 2.13 13.34 -18.60
CA VAL A 91 2.30 14.48 -19.50
C VAL A 91 1.45 15.67 -19.10
N GLY A 92 1.10 15.79 -17.82
CA GLY A 92 0.37 16.93 -17.31
C GLY A 92 -1.13 16.85 -17.38
N GLY A 93 -1.68 15.74 -17.86
CA GLY A 93 -3.11 15.52 -17.83
C GLY A 93 -3.58 15.21 -16.41
N LYS A 94 -4.87 15.45 -16.16
CA LYS A 94 -5.43 15.22 -14.84
C LYS A 94 -6.90 14.81 -14.95
N TYR A 95 -7.28 13.80 -14.23
CA TYR A 95 -8.65 13.32 -14.16
C TYR A 95 -9.10 13.29 -12.70
N VAL A 96 -10.26 13.90 -12.44
CA VAL A 96 -10.84 13.96 -11.10
C VAL A 96 -12.21 13.30 -11.15
N GLY A 97 -12.43 12.35 -10.26
CA GLY A 97 -13.72 11.66 -10.25
C GLY A 97 -14.05 10.91 -9.01
#